data_9070e4077cc007c59b57a7ef7a62a2e9
#
_entry.id   9070e4077cc007c59b57a7ef7a62a2e9
#
_cell.length_a   1.000
_cell.length_b   1.000
_cell.length_c   1.000
_cell.angle_alpha   90.00
_cell.angle_beta   90.00
_cell.angle_gamma   90.00
#
_symmetry.space_group_name_H-M   'P 1'
#
loop_
_entity.id
_entity.type
_entity.pdbx_description
1 polymer ?
#
loop_
_entity_poly.entity_id
_entity_poly.type
_entity_poly.pdbx_seq_one_letter_code
_entity_poly.pdbx_strand_id
1 'polypeptide(L)'
;MAMALRLPAPSVSENTLPEEWVAVEAAMDQALADFDSFRLREGAALAEDLAANIGAIQRGLEEVPAMEEERVAQLKARLQRGLEGIEYDTNRYEQELIYYLEKLDVNEEKVRLQAHLTHFLEAMQEGQGRKLGFISQEIG
;
A
#
# COMPACT_ATOMS: atom_id res chain seq x y z
N MET A 1 6.26 -50.31 22.43
CA MET A 1 4.89 -50.80 22.55
C MET A 1 3.97 -49.61 22.67
N ALA A 2 3.41 -49.16 21.54
CA ALA A 2 2.57 -47.95 21.46
C ALA A 2 1.11 -48.38 21.74
N MET A 3 0.59 -47.90 22.87
CA MET A 3 -0.79 -48.12 23.28
C MET A 3 -1.67 -47.09 22.54
N ALA A 4 -2.25 -47.46 21.38
CA ALA A 4 -3.20 -46.61 20.70
C ALA A 4 -4.50 -46.56 21.52
N LEU A 5 -4.77 -45.42 22.12
CA LEU A 5 -6.07 -45.10 22.71
C LEU A 5 -7.11 -45.12 21.61
N ARG A 6 -7.86 -46.21 21.50
CA ARG A 6 -9.09 -46.29 20.72
C ARG A 6 -10.16 -45.49 21.44
N LEU A 7 -10.32 -44.23 21.09
CA LEU A 7 -11.54 -43.52 21.45
C LEU A 7 -12.72 -44.19 20.74
N PRO A 8 -13.81 -44.51 21.44
CA PRO A 8 -14.99 -45.02 20.81
C PRO A 8 -15.46 -44.00 19.76
N ALA A 9 -15.63 -44.43 18.53
CA ALA A 9 -16.24 -43.58 17.51
C ALA A 9 -17.64 -43.19 18.03
N PRO A 10 -17.99 -41.90 18.00
CA PRO A 10 -19.34 -41.50 18.37
C PRO A 10 -20.31 -42.26 17.49
N SER A 11 -21.25 -42.97 18.13
CA SER A 11 -22.35 -43.61 17.36
C SER A 11 -23.15 -42.47 16.72
N VAL A 12 -22.99 -42.32 15.41
CA VAL A 12 -23.84 -41.40 14.64
C VAL A 12 -25.23 -42.00 14.69
N SER A 13 -26.09 -41.45 15.53
CA SER A 13 -27.52 -41.74 15.47
C SER A 13 -28.02 -41.16 14.12
N GLU A 14 -28.46 -42.02 13.21
CA GLU A 14 -29.04 -41.60 11.92
C GLU A 14 -30.39 -40.89 12.06
N ASN A 15 -30.89 -40.73 13.30
CA ASN A 15 -32.08 -39.97 13.62
C ASN A 15 -31.71 -38.60 14.24
N THR A 16 -31.18 -37.69 13.42
CA THR A 16 -31.24 -36.25 13.75
C THR A 16 -32.71 -35.84 13.69
N LEU A 17 -33.30 -35.53 14.85
CA LEU A 17 -34.67 -35.03 14.90
C LEU A 17 -34.74 -33.70 14.12
N PRO A 18 -35.80 -33.44 13.35
CA PRO A 18 -35.98 -32.17 12.63
C PRO A 18 -35.79 -30.91 13.52
N GLU A 19 -36.09 -31.06 14.80
CA GLU A 19 -35.91 -30.01 15.83
C GLU A 19 -34.42 -29.68 16.08
N GLU A 20 -33.54 -30.68 16.05
CA GLU A 20 -32.09 -30.47 16.18
C GLU A 20 -31.51 -29.72 14.98
N TRP A 21 -32.02 -30.00 13.78
CA TRP A 21 -31.61 -29.30 12.56
C TRP A 21 -31.97 -27.83 12.59
N VAL A 22 -33.17 -27.47 13.05
CA VAL A 22 -33.60 -26.06 13.23
C VAL A 22 -32.67 -25.31 14.17
N ALA A 23 -32.23 -25.96 15.27
CA ALA A 23 -31.30 -25.33 16.19
C ALA A 23 -29.90 -25.13 15.58
N VAL A 24 -29.42 -26.08 14.78
CA VAL A 24 -28.13 -25.98 14.05
C VAL A 24 -28.21 -24.86 12.99
N GLU A 25 -29.28 -24.80 12.21
CA GLU A 25 -29.50 -23.77 11.20
C GLU A 25 -29.51 -22.37 11.85
N ALA A 26 -30.27 -22.18 12.92
CA ALA A 26 -30.30 -20.91 13.66
C ALA A 26 -28.93 -20.51 14.23
N ALA A 27 -28.16 -21.48 14.73
CA ALA A 27 -26.80 -21.21 15.22
C ALA A 27 -25.84 -20.83 14.10
N MET A 28 -25.96 -21.45 12.92
CA MET A 28 -25.18 -21.09 11.74
C MET A 28 -25.52 -19.71 11.22
N ASP A 29 -26.81 -19.38 11.11
CA ASP A 29 -27.28 -18.06 10.70
C ASP A 29 -26.79 -16.96 11.64
N GLN A 30 -26.86 -17.20 12.94
CA GLN A 30 -26.30 -16.26 13.92
C GLN A 30 -24.79 -16.08 13.79
N ALA A 31 -24.04 -17.17 13.62
CA ALA A 31 -22.60 -17.12 13.44
C ALA A 31 -22.20 -16.37 12.16
N LEU A 32 -22.94 -16.55 11.06
CA LEU A 32 -22.72 -15.83 9.81
C LEU A 32 -23.03 -14.34 9.96
N ALA A 33 -24.14 -13.98 10.64
CA ALA A 33 -24.50 -12.60 10.91
C ALA A 33 -23.44 -11.88 11.78
N ASP A 34 -22.95 -12.56 12.82
CA ASP A 34 -21.90 -12.04 13.69
C ASP A 34 -20.58 -11.87 12.93
N PHE A 35 -20.24 -12.82 12.06
CA PHE A 35 -19.05 -12.76 11.22
C PHE A 35 -19.13 -11.62 10.19
N ASP A 36 -20.27 -11.43 9.55
CA ASP A 36 -20.46 -10.31 8.61
C ASP A 36 -20.43 -8.95 9.33
N SER A 37 -21.01 -8.86 10.50
CA SER A 37 -20.94 -7.66 11.33
C SER A 37 -19.51 -7.33 11.77
N PHE A 38 -18.71 -8.36 12.10
CA PHE A 38 -17.30 -8.20 12.40
C PHE A 38 -16.52 -7.71 11.17
N ARG A 39 -16.70 -8.36 10.01
CA ARG A 39 -16.04 -7.99 8.76
C ARG A 39 -16.34 -6.55 8.34
N LEU A 40 -17.58 -6.11 8.48
CA LEU A 40 -17.97 -4.74 8.15
C LEU A 40 -17.28 -3.71 9.04
N ARG A 41 -17.19 -3.98 10.36
CA ARG A 41 -16.49 -3.07 11.29
C ARG A 41 -15.01 -2.99 11.04
N GLU A 42 -14.36 -4.15 10.91
CA GLU A 42 -12.91 -4.22 10.61
C GLU A 42 -12.59 -3.61 9.25
N GLY A 43 -13.43 -3.89 8.24
CA GLY A 43 -13.27 -3.32 6.91
C GLY A 43 -13.40 -1.80 6.89
N ALA A 44 -14.32 -1.23 7.66
CA ALA A 44 -14.49 0.22 7.76
C ALA A 44 -13.28 0.88 8.42
N ALA A 45 -12.79 0.32 9.53
CA ALA A 45 -11.60 0.83 10.23
C ALA A 45 -10.35 0.76 9.33
N LEU A 46 -10.17 -0.36 8.62
CA LEU A 46 -9.07 -0.53 7.67
C LEU A 46 -9.16 0.45 6.49
N ALA A 47 -10.36 0.69 5.96
CA ALA A 47 -10.55 1.64 4.87
C ALA A 47 -10.19 3.06 5.28
N GLU A 48 -10.53 3.48 6.50
CA GLU A 48 -10.17 4.78 7.04
C GLU A 48 -8.64 4.93 7.19
N ASP A 49 -7.96 3.91 7.73
CA ASP A 49 -6.51 3.90 7.89
C ASP A 49 -5.79 3.94 6.53
N LEU A 50 -6.21 3.12 5.58
CA LEU A 50 -5.66 3.13 4.21
C LEU A 50 -5.86 4.47 3.52
N ALA A 51 -7.04 5.08 3.63
CA ALA A 51 -7.32 6.40 3.05
C ALA A 51 -6.43 7.49 3.67
N ALA A 52 -6.20 7.44 4.99
CA ALA A 52 -5.31 8.37 5.68
C ALA A 52 -3.86 8.24 5.21
N ASN A 53 -3.37 7.00 5.03
CA ASN A 53 -2.03 6.70 4.55
C ASN A 53 -1.84 7.17 3.10
N ILE A 54 -2.78 6.88 2.21
CA ILE A 54 -2.75 7.39 0.82
C ILE A 54 -2.74 8.92 0.81
N GLY A 55 -3.57 9.57 1.63
CA GLY A 55 -3.58 11.02 1.75
C GLY A 55 -2.25 11.60 2.28
N ALA A 56 -1.55 10.88 3.14
CA ALA A 56 -0.21 11.27 3.60
C ALA A 56 0.82 11.20 2.46
N ILE A 57 0.79 10.13 1.66
CA ILE A 57 1.68 9.97 0.50
C ILE A 57 1.39 11.07 -0.55
N GLN A 58 0.11 11.38 -0.81
CA GLN A 58 -0.27 12.45 -1.74
C GLN A 58 0.30 13.81 -1.30
N ARG A 59 0.17 14.16 -0.02
CA ARG A 59 0.77 15.40 0.51
C ARG A 59 2.29 15.42 0.36
N GLY A 60 2.96 14.31 0.67
CA GLY A 60 4.40 14.20 0.45
C GLY A 60 4.78 14.39 -1.03
N LEU A 61 3.99 13.85 -1.96
CA LEU A 61 4.21 14.03 -3.40
C LEU A 61 4.06 15.50 -3.83
N GLU A 62 3.13 16.25 -3.23
CA GLU A 62 2.94 17.68 -3.48
C GLU A 62 4.12 18.54 -2.99
N GLU A 63 4.88 18.07 -2.00
CA GLU A 63 6.06 18.78 -1.47
C GLU A 63 7.32 18.54 -2.31
N VAL A 64 7.37 17.48 -3.11
CA VAL A 64 8.56 17.09 -3.90
C VAL A 64 9.07 18.21 -4.80
N PRO A 65 8.24 18.98 -5.56
CA PRO A 65 8.73 20.03 -6.45
C PRO A 65 9.57 21.09 -5.74
N ALA A 66 9.15 21.51 -4.53
CA ALA A 66 9.90 22.48 -3.75
C ALA A 66 11.27 21.94 -3.31
N MET A 67 11.32 20.66 -2.92
CA MET A 67 12.56 19.97 -2.58
C MET A 67 13.49 19.80 -3.79
N GLU A 68 12.95 19.55 -4.98
CA GLU A 68 13.71 19.47 -6.24
C GLU A 68 14.39 20.81 -6.55
N GLU A 69 13.65 21.93 -6.45
CA GLU A 69 14.19 23.26 -6.68
C GLU A 69 15.34 23.59 -5.71
N GLU A 70 15.16 23.31 -4.42
CA GLU A 70 16.19 23.50 -3.41
C GLU A 70 17.42 22.65 -3.70
N ARG A 71 17.23 21.37 -4.06
CA ARG A 71 18.31 20.42 -4.38
C ARG A 71 19.13 20.88 -5.59
N VAL A 72 18.45 21.37 -6.62
CA VAL A 72 19.11 21.96 -7.82
C VAL A 72 19.93 23.19 -7.43
N ALA A 73 19.37 24.08 -6.62
CA ALA A 73 20.08 25.28 -6.15
C ALA A 73 21.33 24.91 -5.32
N GLN A 74 21.19 23.96 -4.39
CA GLN A 74 22.31 23.44 -3.59
C GLN A 74 23.40 22.79 -4.45
N LEU A 75 23.02 22.01 -5.46
CA LEU A 75 23.97 21.40 -6.40
C LEU A 75 24.77 22.46 -7.14
N LYS A 76 24.09 23.46 -7.74
CA LYS A 76 24.74 24.57 -8.45
C LYS A 76 25.72 25.33 -7.53
N ALA A 77 25.28 25.67 -6.33
CA ALA A 77 26.13 26.38 -5.35
C ALA A 77 27.35 25.54 -4.92
N ARG A 78 27.20 24.21 -4.81
CA ARG A 78 28.32 23.32 -4.48
C ARG A 78 29.32 23.23 -5.63
N LEU A 79 28.84 23.11 -6.87
CA LEU A 79 29.71 23.07 -8.05
C LEU A 79 30.45 24.39 -8.23
N GLN A 80 29.79 25.53 -8.10
CA GLN A 80 30.42 26.85 -8.17
C GLN A 80 31.51 27.03 -7.14
N ARG A 81 31.24 26.69 -5.87
CA ARG A 81 32.25 26.76 -4.79
C ARG A 81 33.49 25.91 -5.08
N GLY A 82 33.28 24.73 -5.68
CA GLY A 82 34.39 23.83 -6.07
C GLY A 82 35.25 24.37 -7.21
N LEU A 83 34.75 25.34 -7.95
CA LEU A 83 35.43 25.98 -9.10
C LEU A 83 36.03 27.35 -8.73
N GLU A 84 35.81 27.84 -7.52
CA GLU A 84 36.36 29.12 -7.05
C GLU A 84 37.89 29.15 -7.15
N GLY A 85 38.44 30.12 -7.87
CA GLY A 85 39.88 30.27 -8.07
C GLY A 85 40.53 29.30 -9.07
N ILE A 86 39.73 28.55 -9.80
CA ILE A 86 40.17 27.61 -10.85
C ILE A 86 39.68 28.12 -12.20
N GLU A 87 40.56 28.20 -13.18
CA GLU A 87 40.16 28.47 -14.57
C GLU A 87 39.54 27.19 -15.15
N TYR A 88 38.29 27.26 -15.61
CA TYR A 88 37.56 26.12 -16.13
C TYR A 88 36.83 26.43 -17.44
N ASP A 89 36.59 25.38 -18.25
CA ASP A 89 35.80 25.47 -19.48
C ASP A 89 34.31 25.55 -19.15
N THR A 90 33.68 26.67 -19.47
CA THR A 90 32.25 26.94 -19.23
C THR A 90 31.35 25.91 -19.94
N ASN A 91 31.67 25.52 -21.17
CA ASN A 91 30.87 24.55 -21.93
C ASN A 91 30.89 23.19 -21.23
N ARG A 92 32.05 22.78 -20.73
CA ARG A 92 32.17 21.53 -19.99
C ARG A 92 31.41 21.56 -18.67
N TYR A 93 31.46 22.70 -17.95
CA TYR A 93 30.69 22.89 -16.74
C TYR A 93 29.18 22.78 -17.01
N GLU A 94 28.66 23.39 -18.10
CA GLU A 94 27.25 23.31 -18.47
C GLU A 94 26.83 21.87 -18.82
N GLN A 95 27.67 21.14 -19.56
CA GLN A 95 27.41 19.72 -19.88
C GLN A 95 27.36 18.83 -18.64
N GLU A 96 28.28 19.01 -17.72
CA GLU A 96 28.29 18.26 -16.45
C GLU A 96 27.07 18.63 -15.60
N LEU A 97 26.68 19.91 -15.57
CA LEU A 97 25.50 20.35 -14.85
C LEU A 97 24.23 19.72 -15.41
N ILE A 98 24.05 19.70 -16.73
CA ILE A 98 22.91 19.04 -17.41
C ILE A 98 22.87 17.57 -17.03
N TYR A 99 23.99 16.86 -17.11
CA TYR A 99 24.09 15.44 -16.74
C TYR A 99 23.67 15.17 -15.28
N TYR A 100 24.06 16.03 -14.33
CA TYR A 100 23.62 15.91 -12.95
C TYR A 100 22.13 16.24 -12.77
N LEU A 101 21.58 17.22 -13.51
CA LEU A 101 20.18 17.56 -13.47
C LEU A 101 19.30 16.43 -14.01
N GLU A 102 19.71 15.79 -15.10
CA GLU A 102 19.02 14.61 -15.65
C GLU A 102 18.99 13.44 -14.66
N LYS A 103 20.07 13.23 -13.90
CA LYS A 103 20.13 12.20 -12.85
C LYS A 103 19.25 12.52 -11.61
N LEU A 104 18.89 13.77 -11.42
CA LEU A 104 18.03 14.21 -10.33
C LEU A 104 16.55 14.27 -10.74
N ASP A 105 16.26 14.11 -12.02
CA ASP A 105 14.90 14.11 -12.53
C ASP A 105 14.15 12.87 -12.03
N VAL A 106 13.09 13.10 -11.29
CA VAL A 106 12.19 12.06 -10.75
C VAL A 106 10.77 12.26 -11.29
N ASN A 107 10.63 12.94 -12.42
CA ASN A 107 9.31 13.29 -12.95
C ASN A 107 8.50 12.06 -13.37
N GLU A 108 9.15 11.06 -13.94
CA GLU A 108 8.50 9.79 -14.29
C GLU A 108 7.94 9.09 -13.05
N GLU A 109 8.74 9.03 -11.99
CA GLU A 109 8.36 8.42 -10.71
C GLU A 109 7.18 9.15 -10.06
N LYS A 110 7.17 10.49 -10.11
CA LYS A 110 6.04 11.30 -9.61
C LYS A 110 4.74 10.99 -10.35
N VAL A 111 4.80 10.96 -11.68
CA VAL A 111 3.62 10.67 -12.53
C VAL A 111 3.12 9.24 -12.27
N ARG A 112 4.04 8.28 -12.17
CA ARG A 112 3.73 6.89 -11.90
C ARG A 112 3.13 6.68 -10.51
N LEU A 113 3.72 7.29 -9.49
CA LEU A 113 3.18 7.27 -8.14
C LEU A 113 1.78 7.88 -8.08
N GLN A 114 1.56 9.04 -8.70
CA GLN A 114 0.23 9.66 -8.76
C GLN A 114 -0.81 8.74 -9.41
N ALA A 115 -0.45 8.05 -10.49
CA ALA A 115 -1.34 7.09 -11.14
C ALA A 115 -1.68 5.91 -10.22
N HIS A 116 -0.68 5.36 -9.50
CA HIS A 116 -0.91 4.26 -8.56
C HIS A 116 -1.79 4.68 -7.37
N LEU A 117 -1.60 5.88 -6.84
CA LEU A 117 -2.45 6.41 -5.75
C LEU A 117 -3.91 6.56 -6.20
N THR A 118 -4.13 7.03 -7.42
CA THR A 118 -5.47 7.12 -8.02
C THR A 118 -6.11 5.74 -8.17
N HIS A 119 -5.39 4.78 -8.76
CA HIS A 119 -5.87 3.39 -8.91
C HIS A 119 -6.14 2.70 -7.57
N PHE A 120 -5.35 3.03 -6.54
CA PHE A 120 -5.58 2.50 -5.20
C PHE A 120 -6.92 2.96 -4.64
N LEU A 121 -7.23 4.25 -4.73
CA LEU A 121 -8.49 4.82 -4.25
C LEU A 121 -9.69 4.25 -5.02
N GLU A 122 -9.57 4.10 -6.34
CA GLU A 122 -10.61 3.46 -7.17
C GLU A 122 -10.85 2.01 -6.75
N ALA A 123 -9.78 1.21 -6.60
CA ALA A 123 -9.88 -0.19 -6.18
C ALA A 123 -10.45 -0.34 -4.76
N MET A 124 -10.19 0.63 -3.89
CA MET A 124 -10.74 0.67 -2.54
C MET A 124 -12.26 0.93 -2.57
N GLN A 125 -12.73 1.87 -3.41
CA GLN A 125 -14.16 2.14 -3.59
C GLN A 125 -14.92 0.96 -4.20
N GLU A 126 -14.26 0.21 -5.10
CA GLU A 126 -14.82 -0.99 -5.72
C GLU A 126 -14.74 -2.24 -4.82
N GLY A 127 -14.13 -2.15 -3.64
CA GLY A 127 -13.97 -3.27 -2.71
C GLY A 127 -13.00 -4.36 -3.21
N GLN A 128 -12.08 -4.03 -4.09
CA GLN A 128 -11.15 -4.97 -4.72
C GLN A 128 -9.90 -5.23 -3.86
N GLY A 129 -10.06 -5.81 -2.68
CA GLY A 129 -8.99 -5.99 -1.69
C GLY A 129 -7.72 -6.67 -2.22
N ARG A 130 -7.84 -7.67 -3.11
CA ARG A 130 -6.67 -8.32 -3.73
C ARG A 130 -5.88 -7.36 -4.62
N LYS A 131 -6.58 -6.49 -5.37
CA LYS A 131 -5.97 -5.48 -6.24
C LYS A 131 -5.22 -4.42 -5.43
N LEU A 132 -5.74 -4.04 -4.26
CA LEU A 132 -5.06 -3.13 -3.33
C LEU A 132 -3.67 -3.65 -2.93
N GLY A 133 -3.55 -4.96 -2.64
CA GLY A 133 -2.26 -5.58 -2.32
C GLY A 133 -1.24 -5.48 -3.45
N PHE A 134 -1.66 -5.67 -4.70
CA PHE A 134 -0.76 -5.50 -5.86
C PHE A 134 -0.35 -4.03 -6.06
N ILE A 135 -1.31 -3.10 -5.99
CA ILE A 135 -1.00 -1.67 -6.17
C ILE A 135 -0.07 -1.17 -5.05
N SER A 136 -0.24 -1.65 -3.81
CA SER A 136 0.67 -1.31 -2.70
C SER A 136 2.14 -1.67 -2.99
N GLN A 137 2.38 -2.80 -3.67
CA GLN A 137 3.73 -3.22 -4.07
C GLN A 137 4.32 -2.35 -5.18
N GLU A 138 3.48 -1.73 -6.01
CA GLU A 138 3.92 -0.79 -7.05
C GLU A 138 4.17 0.62 -6.50
N ILE A 139 3.58 0.97 -5.35
CA ILE A 139 3.79 2.26 -4.68
C ILE A 139 5.13 2.27 -3.93
N GLY A 140 5.56 1.18 -3.40
CA GLY A 140 6.76 1.17 -2.58
C GLY A 140 7.22 -0.10 -2.04
#